data_6d647774d972b61f6ddd61dc99d0b881
#
_entry.id   6d647774d972b61f6ddd61dc99d0b881
#
_cell.length_a   1.000
_cell.length_b   1.000
_cell.length_c   1.000
_cell.angle_alpha   90.00
_cell.angle_beta   90.00
_cell.angle_gamma   90.00
#
_symmetry.space_group_name_H-M   'P 1'
#
loop_
_entity.id
_entity.type
_entity.pdbx_description
1 polymer ?
#
loop_
_entity_poly.entity_id
_entity_poly.type
_entity_poly.pdbx_seq_one_letter_code
_entity_poly.pdbx_strand_id
1 'polypeptide(L)'
;MLLLLSVLLLATPSFANDFEEALDAIHETDYDKALNKLMPLALQGHPAAQYNLGVMHEWGNGVPQNNVKALKWYRLSAEQSHKDAQNNLGAMLSKGEGVEQDFVEALKWFVVAAGNGSEGGRKNIDIVEKRMSSEQITQAKKLAREWLKQHPKK
;
A
#
# COMPACT_ATOMS: atom_id res chain seq x y z
N MET A 1 -7.28 24.40 -50.26
CA MET A 1 -8.22 24.18 -49.14
C MET A 1 -7.44 23.41 -48.08
N LEU A 2 -6.81 24.16 -47.13
CA LEU A 2 -6.03 23.59 -46.05
C LEU A 2 -6.99 23.20 -44.92
N LEU A 3 -7.10 21.89 -44.64
CA LEU A 3 -7.73 21.38 -43.44
C LEU A 3 -6.82 21.59 -42.24
N LEU A 4 -7.13 22.59 -41.41
CA LEU A 4 -6.56 22.76 -40.08
C LEU A 4 -7.06 21.62 -39.20
N LEU A 5 -6.25 20.57 -39.00
CA LEU A 5 -6.45 19.64 -37.91
C LEU A 5 -6.18 20.39 -36.61
N SER A 6 -7.24 20.80 -35.95
CA SER A 6 -7.19 21.23 -34.55
C SER A 6 -6.87 19.99 -33.70
N VAL A 7 -5.60 19.84 -33.34
CA VAL A 7 -5.17 18.90 -32.29
C VAL A 7 -5.79 19.43 -30.99
N LEU A 8 -6.89 18.81 -30.57
CA LEU A 8 -7.42 19.01 -29.24
C LEU A 8 -6.36 18.47 -28.27
N LEU A 9 -5.56 19.37 -27.69
CA LEU A 9 -4.68 19.04 -26.58
C LEU A 9 -5.60 18.71 -25.41
N LEU A 10 -5.97 17.44 -25.28
CA LEU A 10 -6.56 16.93 -24.05
C LEU A 10 -5.50 17.14 -22.98
N ALA A 11 -5.73 18.10 -22.10
CA ALA A 11 -4.93 18.32 -20.92
C ALA A 11 -4.85 16.98 -20.18
N THR A 12 -3.70 16.34 -20.23
CA THR A 12 -3.43 15.16 -19.38
C THR A 12 -3.60 15.63 -17.95
N PRO A 13 -4.47 15.03 -17.15
CA PRO A 13 -4.58 15.40 -15.75
C PRO A 13 -3.19 15.29 -15.13
N SER A 14 -2.77 16.36 -14.43
CA SER A 14 -1.51 16.36 -13.71
C SER A 14 -1.69 15.45 -12.50
N PHE A 15 -1.36 14.17 -12.64
CA PHE A 15 -1.51 13.18 -11.58
C PHE A 15 -0.87 13.59 -10.24
N ALA A 16 0.20 14.38 -10.31
CA ALA A 16 0.83 14.96 -9.13
C ALA A 16 -0.14 15.91 -8.39
N ASN A 17 -0.83 16.78 -9.13
CA ASN A 17 -1.78 17.72 -8.54
C ASN A 17 -3.01 17.00 -7.96
N ASP A 18 -3.54 15.98 -8.66
CA ASP A 18 -4.69 15.21 -8.17
C ASP A 18 -4.38 14.45 -6.88
N PHE A 19 -3.14 13.95 -6.73
CA PHE A 19 -2.73 13.28 -5.50
C PHE A 19 -2.58 14.26 -4.32
N GLU A 20 -1.97 15.43 -4.53
CA GLU A 20 -1.87 16.48 -3.52
C GLU A 20 -3.26 16.96 -3.09
N GLU A 21 -4.17 17.22 -4.03
CA GLU A 21 -5.56 17.59 -3.73
C GLU A 21 -6.30 16.50 -2.93
N ALA A 22 -5.97 15.21 -3.17
CA ALA A 22 -6.52 14.11 -2.39
C ALA A 22 -6.00 14.10 -0.95
N LEU A 23 -4.71 14.38 -0.75
CA LEU A 23 -4.13 14.47 0.60
C LEU A 23 -4.71 15.66 1.38
N ASP A 24 -4.87 16.81 0.74
CA ASP A 24 -5.52 17.98 1.34
C ASP A 24 -6.96 17.64 1.76
N ALA A 25 -7.72 16.98 0.89
CA ALA A 25 -9.07 16.53 1.20
C ALA A 25 -9.12 15.54 2.38
N ILE A 26 -8.14 14.64 2.52
CA ILE A 26 -8.02 13.76 3.70
C ILE A 26 -7.79 14.58 4.97
N HIS A 27 -6.90 15.58 4.92
CA HIS A 27 -6.63 16.47 6.05
C HIS A 27 -7.87 17.29 6.46
N GLU A 28 -8.67 17.70 5.50
CA GLU A 28 -9.94 18.40 5.71
C GLU A 28 -11.10 17.46 6.09
N THR A 29 -10.85 16.14 6.16
CA THR A 29 -11.87 15.10 6.35
C THR A 29 -12.97 15.06 5.28
N ASP A 30 -12.71 15.65 4.11
CA ASP A 30 -13.54 15.55 2.92
C ASP A 30 -13.23 14.24 2.17
N TYR A 31 -13.70 13.15 2.74
CA TYR A 31 -13.41 11.82 2.23
C TYR A 31 -14.04 11.53 0.87
N ASP A 32 -15.16 12.18 0.54
CA ASP A 32 -15.79 12.04 -0.78
C ASP A 32 -14.90 12.63 -1.87
N LYS A 33 -14.36 13.82 -1.64
CA LYS A 33 -13.39 14.46 -2.54
C LYS A 33 -12.10 13.61 -2.63
N ALA A 34 -11.58 13.16 -1.49
CA ALA A 34 -10.40 12.31 -1.44
C ALA A 34 -10.59 11.02 -2.27
N LEU A 35 -11.71 10.32 -2.07
CA LEU A 35 -12.04 9.10 -2.81
C LEU A 35 -12.13 9.32 -4.32
N ASN A 36 -12.79 10.41 -4.73
CA ASN A 36 -12.94 10.76 -6.15
C ASN A 36 -11.60 11.04 -6.83
N LYS A 37 -10.62 11.56 -6.10
CA LYS A 37 -9.25 11.81 -6.59
C LYS A 37 -8.37 10.56 -6.52
N LEU A 38 -8.41 9.80 -5.42
CA LEU A 38 -7.55 8.63 -5.21
C LEU A 38 -7.92 7.44 -6.11
N MET A 39 -9.21 7.21 -6.34
CA MET A 39 -9.65 6.01 -7.06
C MET A 39 -9.09 5.92 -8.49
N PRO A 40 -9.17 6.97 -9.33
CA PRO A 40 -8.56 6.94 -10.66
C PRO A 40 -7.05 6.70 -10.64
N LEU A 41 -6.34 7.33 -9.69
CA LEU A 41 -4.89 7.17 -9.51
C LEU A 41 -4.53 5.75 -9.10
N ALA A 42 -5.25 5.18 -8.15
CA ALA A 42 -5.02 3.82 -7.65
C ALA A 42 -5.27 2.77 -8.73
N LEU A 43 -6.32 2.95 -9.54
CA LEU A 43 -6.62 2.06 -10.67
C LEU A 43 -5.55 2.13 -11.77
N GLN A 44 -4.85 3.26 -11.90
CA GLN A 44 -3.71 3.42 -12.79
C GLN A 44 -2.39 2.93 -12.18
N GLY A 45 -2.44 2.40 -10.96
CA GLY A 45 -1.29 1.78 -10.31
C GLY A 45 -0.49 2.70 -9.39
N HIS A 46 -0.96 3.92 -9.07
CA HIS A 46 -0.23 4.83 -8.18
C HIS A 46 -0.12 4.25 -6.75
N PRO A 47 1.08 3.90 -6.25
CA PRO A 47 1.23 3.13 -5.02
C PRO A 47 0.75 3.88 -3.78
N ALA A 48 1.01 5.19 -3.68
CA ALA A 48 0.54 5.97 -2.54
C ALA A 48 -0.99 6.17 -2.54
N ALA A 49 -1.62 6.25 -3.71
CA ALA A 49 -3.09 6.29 -3.80
C ALA A 49 -3.71 4.95 -3.38
N GLN A 50 -3.12 3.83 -3.79
CA GLN A 50 -3.52 2.50 -3.35
C GLN A 50 -3.38 2.35 -1.84
N TYR A 51 -2.26 2.79 -1.25
CA TYR A 51 -2.07 2.81 0.20
C TYR A 51 -3.19 3.59 0.91
N ASN A 52 -3.49 4.81 0.46
CA ASN A 52 -4.53 5.64 1.08
C ASN A 52 -5.93 5.02 0.95
N LEU A 53 -6.26 4.37 -0.18
CA LEU A 53 -7.51 3.60 -0.29
C LEU A 53 -7.53 2.42 0.67
N GLY A 54 -6.40 1.76 0.90
CA GLY A 54 -6.26 0.74 1.94
C GLY A 54 -6.62 1.29 3.32
N VAL A 55 -6.05 2.43 3.70
CA VAL A 55 -6.36 3.13 4.97
C VAL A 55 -7.83 3.51 5.06
N MET A 56 -8.42 4.07 4.00
CA MET A 56 -9.84 4.44 3.99
C MET A 56 -10.74 3.24 4.24
N HIS A 57 -10.45 2.09 3.62
CA HIS A 57 -11.22 0.86 3.84
C HIS A 57 -10.96 0.22 5.21
N GLU A 58 -9.74 0.29 5.73
CA GLU A 58 -9.41 -0.24 7.06
C GLU A 58 -10.17 0.49 8.16
N TRP A 59 -10.29 1.82 8.06
CA TRP A 59 -10.90 2.65 9.09
C TRP A 59 -12.34 3.08 8.78
N GLY A 60 -12.85 2.79 7.59
CA GLY A 60 -14.19 3.21 7.18
C GLY A 60 -14.30 4.72 6.92
N ASN A 61 -13.22 5.35 6.48
CA ASN A 61 -13.19 6.78 6.19
C ASN A 61 -13.78 7.06 4.79
N GLY A 62 -14.99 7.59 4.74
CA GLY A 62 -15.71 7.88 3.49
C GLY A 62 -16.20 6.65 2.71
N VAL A 63 -15.90 5.46 3.20
CA VAL A 63 -16.35 4.17 2.65
C VAL A 63 -16.73 3.23 3.78
N PRO A 64 -17.60 2.24 3.57
CA PRO A 64 -17.83 1.20 4.58
C PRO A 64 -16.52 0.48 4.92
N GLN A 65 -16.25 0.30 6.22
CA GLN A 65 -15.07 -0.43 6.69
C GLN A 65 -15.07 -1.85 6.09
N ASN A 66 -13.93 -2.23 5.50
CA ASN A 66 -13.79 -3.52 4.86
C ASN A 66 -12.32 -3.98 4.81
N ASN A 67 -11.94 -4.84 5.75
CA ASN A 67 -10.58 -5.34 5.87
C ASN A 67 -10.12 -6.16 4.65
N VAL A 68 -11.02 -6.85 3.96
CA VAL A 68 -10.69 -7.59 2.73
C VAL A 68 -10.29 -6.62 1.61
N LYS A 69 -11.02 -5.50 1.46
CA LYS A 69 -10.67 -4.47 0.49
C LYS A 69 -9.39 -3.73 0.88
N ALA A 70 -9.23 -3.39 2.17
CA ALA A 70 -8.01 -2.78 2.69
C ALA A 70 -6.79 -3.63 2.37
N LEU A 71 -6.84 -4.94 2.67
CA LEU A 71 -5.78 -5.89 2.38
C LEU A 71 -5.41 -5.91 0.88
N LYS A 72 -6.41 -5.90 -0.01
CA LYS A 72 -6.16 -5.88 -1.47
C LYS A 72 -5.41 -4.63 -1.90
N TRP A 73 -5.82 -3.46 -1.43
CA TRP A 73 -5.16 -2.20 -1.75
C TRP A 73 -3.75 -2.12 -1.17
N TYR A 74 -3.56 -2.55 0.09
CA TYR A 74 -2.22 -2.61 0.67
C TYR A 74 -1.30 -3.57 -0.08
N ARG A 75 -1.80 -4.73 -0.53
CA ARG A 75 -1.00 -5.68 -1.31
C ARG A 75 -0.54 -5.07 -2.63
N LEU A 76 -1.43 -4.41 -3.38
CA LEU A 76 -1.08 -3.74 -4.64
C LEU A 76 0.01 -2.67 -4.43
N SER A 77 -0.11 -1.88 -3.36
CA SER A 77 0.85 -0.85 -3.00
C SER A 77 2.19 -1.44 -2.50
N ALA A 78 2.13 -2.48 -1.68
CA ALA A 78 3.29 -3.17 -1.10
C ALA A 78 4.19 -3.81 -2.17
N GLU A 79 3.59 -4.44 -3.19
CA GLU A 79 4.30 -5.02 -4.33
C GLU A 79 5.06 -3.96 -5.15
N GLN A 80 4.67 -2.71 -5.05
CA GLN A 80 5.36 -1.56 -5.65
C GLN A 80 6.36 -0.87 -4.70
N SER A 81 6.79 -1.57 -3.66
CA SER A 81 7.80 -1.09 -2.70
C SER A 81 7.34 0.07 -1.79
N HIS A 82 6.03 0.31 -1.64
CA HIS A 82 5.52 1.29 -0.70
C HIS A 82 5.67 0.77 0.73
N LYS A 83 6.63 1.31 1.48
CA LYS A 83 7.06 0.78 2.79
C LYS A 83 5.96 0.73 3.85
N ASP A 84 5.07 1.73 3.85
CA ASP A 84 3.99 1.78 4.86
C ASP A 84 2.88 0.79 4.52
N ALA A 85 2.59 0.57 3.23
CA ALA A 85 1.70 -0.49 2.79
C ALA A 85 2.24 -1.88 3.12
N GLN A 86 3.56 -2.11 2.96
CA GLN A 86 4.22 -3.35 3.35
C GLN A 86 4.08 -3.62 4.85
N ASN A 87 4.27 -2.58 5.67
CA ASN A 87 4.08 -2.69 7.12
C ASN A 87 2.62 -2.99 7.48
N ASN A 88 1.66 -2.29 6.90
CA ASN A 88 0.24 -2.49 7.18
C ASN A 88 -0.25 -3.86 6.70
N LEU A 89 0.20 -4.32 5.54
CA LEU A 89 -0.07 -5.67 5.04
C LEU A 89 0.44 -6.72 6.03
N GLY A 90 1.68 -6.58 6.52
CA GLY A 90 2.24 -7.45 7.55
C GLY A 90 1.42 -7.44 8.83
N ALA A 91 0.94 -6.27 9.26
CA ALA A 91 0.10 -6.13 10.46
C ALA A 91 -1.24 -6.87 10.31
N MET A 92 -1.93 -6.70 9.17
CA MET A 92 -3.19 -7.40 8.89
C MET A 92 -3.01 -8.91 8.84
N LEU A 93 -1.95 -9.40 8.19
CA LEU A 93 -1.60 -10.83 8.15
C LEU A 93 -1.30 -11.39 9.54
N SER A 94 -0.58 -10.64 10.37
CA SER A 94 -0.23 -11.07 11.73
C SER A 94 -1.42 -11.16 12.68
N LYS A 95 -2.49 -10.41 12.42
CA LYS A 95 -3.73 -10.40 13.21
C LYS A 95 -4.83 -11.27 12.62
N GLY A 96 -4.76 -11.61 11.34
CA GLY A 96 -5.84 -12.28 10.62
C GLY A 96 -7.00 -11.33 10.27
N GLU A 97 -6.72 -10.06 9.99
CA GLU A 97 -7.71 -9.06 9.63
C GLU A 97 -8.01 -9.10 8.12
N GLY A 98 -9.20 -9.57 7.76
CA GLY A 98 -9.61 -9.71 6.35
C GLY A 98 -8.95 -10.88 5.59
N VAL A 99 -8.19 -11.70 6.28
CA VAL A 99 -7.45 -12.86 5.77
C VAL A 99 -7.16 -13.83 6.92
N GLU A 100 -6.88 -15.09 6.62
CA GLU A 100 -6.35 -16.02 7.62
C GLU A 100 -4.98 -15.55 8.16
N GLN A 101 -4.76 -15.71 9.47
CA GLN A 101 -3.52 -15.30 10.13
C GLN A 101 -2.33 -16.08 9.58
N ASP A 102 -1.28 -15.37 9.16
CA ASP A 102 -0.04 -15.93 8.65
C ASP A 102 1.18 -15.16 9.17
N PHE A 103 1.87 -15.70 10.17
CA PHE A 103 3.04 -15.05 10.75
C PHE A 103 4.27 -15.12 9.83
N VAL A 104 4.40 -16.13 8.97
CA VAL A 104 5.52 -16.25 8.03
C VAL A 104 5.44 -15.16 6.97
N GLU A 105 4.25 -15.00 6.36
CA GLU A 105 4.02 -13.94 5.38
C GLU A 105 4.07 -12.56 6.04
N ALA A 106 3.55 -12.41 7.27
CA ALA A 106 3.62 -11.16 8.03
C ALA A 106 5.07 -10.74 8.29
N LEU A 107 5.90 -11.64 8.81
CA LEU A 107 7.32 -11.36 9.06
C LEU A 107 8.07 -11.05 7.77
N LYS A 108 7.80 -11.78 6.67
CA LYS A 108 8.36 -11.44 5.35
C LYS A 108 8.10 -9.96 5.02
N TRP A 109 6.85 -9.51 5.13
CA TRP A 109 6.49 -8.14 4.78
C TRP A 109 7.07 -7.10 5.76
N PHE A 110 7.18 -7.39 7.05
CA PHE A 110 7.85 -6.50 7.99
C PHE A 110 9.35 -6.37 7.69
N VAL A 111 10.02 -7.45 7.32
CA VAL A 111 11.44 -7.42 6.93
C VAL A 111 11.64 -6.63 5.64
N VAL A 112 10.75 -6.81 4.65
CA VAL A 112 10.76 -6.04 3.40
C VAL A 112 10.52 -4.56 3.69
N ALA A 113 9.52 -4.22 4.50
CA ALA A 113 9.22 -2.84 4.92
C ALA A 113 10.42 -2.19 5.62
N ALA A 114 11.05 -2.89 6.57
CA ALA A 114 12.26 -2.45 7.25
C ALA A 114 13.42 -2.22 6.28
N GLY A 115 13.61 -3.12 5.32
CA GLY A 115 14.58 -2.98 4.23
C GLY A 115 14.33 -1.73 3.38
N ASN A 116 13.07 -1.33 3.21
CA ASN A 116 12.65 -0.11 2.52
C ASN A 116 12.58 1.13 3.43
N GLY A 117 13.03 1.02 4.68
CA GLY A 117 13.15 2.16 5.59
C GLY A 117 11.91 2.40 6.48
N SER A 118 11.05 1.41 6.67
CA SER A 118 9.92 1.50 7.60
C SER A 118 10.36 1.26 9.05
N GLU A 119 10.21 2.25 9.92
CA GLU A 119 10.43 2.10 11.37
C GLU A 119 9.36 1.19 12.00
N GLY A 120 8.12 1.27 11.52
CA GLY A 120 7.05 0.37 11.94
C GLY A 120 7.39 -1.10 11.63
N GLY A 121 7.91 -1.36 10.43
CA GLY A 121 8.38 -2.68 10.04
C GLY A 121 9.46 -3.22 10.97
N ARG A 122 10.48 -2.41 11.32
CA ARG A 122 11.53 -2.80 12.29
C ARG A 122 10.97 -3.19 13.64
N LYS A 123 10.08 -2.40 14.20
CA LYS A 123 9.45 -2.68 15.51
C LYS A 123 8.58 -3.94 15.46
N ASN A 124 7.86 -4.16 14.38
CA ASN A 124 6.96 -5.30 14.23
C ASN A 124 7.70 -6.63 14.04
N ILE A 125 8.91 -6.64 13.49
CA ILE A 125 9.76 -7.84 13.41
C ILE A 125 9.93 -8.45 14.81
N ASP A 126 10.41 -7.67 15.78
CA ASP A 126 10.68 -8.17 17.14
C ASP A 126 9.41 -8.68 17.84
N ILE A 127 8.26 -8.08 17.52
CA ILE A 127 6.98 -8.46 18.10
C ILE A 127 6.50 -9.81 17.55
N VAL A 128 6.56 -9.98 16.22
CA VAL A 128 6.01 -11.18 15.57
C VAL A 128 6.94 -12.39 15.75
N GLU A 129 8.26 -12.21 15.78
CA GLU A 129 9.22 -13.31 15.98
C GLU A 129 9.02 -14.04 17.31
N LYS A 130 8.55 -13.34 18.36
CA LYS A 130 8.23 -13.95 19.67
C LYS A 130 7.11 -14.98 19.60
N ARG A 131 6.35 -15.02 18.52
CA ARG A 131 5.22 -15.94 18.28
C ARG A 131 5.52 -17.03 17.25
N MET A 132 6.78 -17.14 16.80
CA MET A 132 7.20 -18.01 15.70
C MET A 132 8.26 -19.00 16.12
N SER A 133 8.33 -20.14 15.44
CA SER A 133 9.46 -21.05 15.57
C SER A 133 10.69 -20.55 14.80
N SER A 134 11.87 -21.08 15.13
CA SER A 134 13.12 -20.75 14.42
C SER A 134 13.06 -21.07 12.92
N GLU A 135 12.35 -22.15 12.55
CA GLU A 135 12.15 -22.54 11.17
C GLU A 135 11.27 -21.54 10.42
N GLN A 136 10.16 -21.11 11.03
CA GLN A 136 9.28 -20.10 10.47
C GLN A 136 9.99 -18.75 10.26
N ILE A 137 10.78 -18.32 11.24
CA ILE A 137 11.58 -17.08 11.14
C ILE A 137 12.60 -17.18 9.99
N THR A 138 13.30 -18.32 9.89
CA THR A 138 14.27 -18.56 8.82
C THR A 138 13.61 -18.53 7.45
N GLN A 139 12.45 -19.18 7.30
CA GLN A 139 11.66 -19.19 6.08
C GLN A 139 11.22 -17.77 5.68
N ALA A 140 10.63 -17.02 6.60
CA ALA A 140 10.15 -15.67 6.36
C ALA A 140 11.28 -14.72 5.91
N LYS A 141 12.42 -14.76 6.61
CA LYS A 141 13.59 -13.95 6.26
C LYS A 141 14.19 -14.35 4.90
N LYS A 142 14.14 -15.61 4.53
CA LYS A 142 14.54 -16.05 3.19
C LYS A 142 13.62 -15.45 2.12
N LEU A 143 12.31 -15.58 2.28
CA LEU A 143 11.32 -15.02 1.36
C LEU A 143 11.47 -13.49 1.21
N ALA A 144 11.73 -12.80 2.31
CA ALA A 144 11.95 -11.35 2.28
C ALA A 144 13.21 -10.96 1.49
N ARG A 145 14.32 -11.68 1.68
CA ARG A 145 15.56 -11.45 0.91
C ARG A 145 15.37 -11.71 -0.59
N GLU A 146 14.64 -12.75 -0.95
CA GLU A 146 14.32 -13.07 -2.33
C GLU A 146 13.48 -11.96 -2.97
N TRP A 147 12.47 -11.48 -2.25
CA TRP A 147 11.64 -10.37 -2.71
C TRP A 147 12.45 -9.09 -2.92
N LEU A 148 13.27 -8.68 -1.95
CA LEU A 148 14.14 -7.49 -2.04
C LEU A 148 15.15 -7.57 -3.17
N LYS A 149 15.67 -8.77 -3.48
CA LYS A 149 16.57 -8.98 -4.60
C LYS A 149 15.87 -8.79 -5.95
N GLN A 150 14.60 -9.15 -6.04
CA GLN A 150 13.80 -8.97 -7.26
C GLN A 150 13.28 -7.53 -7.44
N HIS A 151 13.25 -6.75 -6.36
CA HIS A 151 12.76 -5.37 -6.33
C HIS A 151 13.85 -4.43 -5.79
N PRO A 152 14.95 -4.23 -6.54
CA PRO A 152 16.04 -3.36 -6.11
C PRO A 152 15.55 -1.91 -5.98
N LYS A 153 16.09 -1.20 -4.99
CA LYS A 153 15.82 0.23 -4.84
C LYS A 153 16.29 0.97 -6.10
N LYS A 154 15.44 1.80 -6.63
CA LYS A 154 15.77 2.71 -7.74
C LYS A 154 16.57 3.89 -7.23
#